data_d94ff07bba8128245ded7ad1fa38c107
#
_entry.id   d94ff07bba8128245ded7ad1fa38c107
#
_cell.length_a   1.000
_cell.length_b   1.000
_cell.length_c   1.000
_cell.angle_alpha   90.00
_cell.angle_beta   90.00
_cell.angle_gamma   90.00
#
_symmetry.space_group_name_H-M   'P 1'
#
loop_
_entity.id
_entity.type
_entity.pdbx_description
1 polymer ?
#
loop_
_entity_poly.entity_id
_entity_poly.type
_entity_poly.pdbx_seq_one_letter_code
_entity_poly.pdbx_strand_id
1 'polypeptide(L)'
;MLLVNKNFIQNKMVNDYASDLFVTPNYLNSVVKKVTGYSASYHIQQRIILEAKRLALDPEINMKEIGYKLGYEDVAHFSKFFKINGGVNFTNFRKQLLAIYD
;
A
#
# COMPACT_ATOMS: atom_id res chain seq x y z
N MET A 1 3.34 -9.42 -11.52
CA MET A 1 4.26 -8.26 -11.36
C MET A 1 5.22 -8.50 -10.22
N LEU A 2 6.28 -9.24 -10.54
CA LEU A 2 7.25 -9.67 -9.53
C LEU A 2 7.98 -8.51 -8.88
N LEU A 3 8.31 -7.45 -9.65
CA LEU A 3 9.04 -6.31 -9.10
C LEU A 3 8.20 -5.57 -8.05
N VAL A 4 6.91 -5.37 -8.30
CA VAL A 4 6.01 -4.74 -7.33
C VAL A 4 5.93 -5.59 -6.06
N ASN A 5 5.80 -6.91 -6.20
CA ASN A 5 5.71 -7.81 -5.04
C ASN A 5 6.99 -7.84 -4.21
N LYS A 6 8.15 -7.71 -4.85
CA LYS A 6 9.44 -7.71 -4.13
C LYS A 6 9.74 -6.40 -3.44
N ASN A 7 9.36 -5.27 -4.05
CA ASN A 7 9.83 -3.94 -3.66
C ASN A 7 8.72 -3.03 -3.13
N PHE A 8 7.49 -3.54 -2.89
CA PHE A 8 6.36 -2.66 -2.55
C PHE A 8 6.59 -1.82 -1.29
N ILE A 9 7.38 -2.33 -0.32
CA ILE A 9 7.67 -1.60 0.92
C ILE A 9 8.68 -0.47 0.66
N GLN A 10 9.70 -0.74 -0.14
CA GLN A 10 10.81 0.20 -0.40
C GLN A 10 10.48 1.15 -1.53
N ASN A 11 9.89 0.64 -2.61
CA ASN A 11 9.58 1.39 -3.83
C ASN A 11 8.08 1.51 -4.01
N LYS A 12 7.41 2.28 -3.13
CA LYS A 12 5.95 2.40 -3.16
C LYS A 12 5.43 3.39 -4.19
N MET A 13 6.31 4.15 -4.82
CA MET A 13 5.94 5.12 -5.85
C MET A 13 6.26 4.54 -7.23
N VAL A 14 5.36 4.78 -8.19
CA VAL A 14 5.57 4.29 -9.56
C VAL A 14 6.87 4.82 -10.15
N ASN A 15 7.32 6.01 -9.73
CA ASN A 15 8.58 6.59 -10.17
C ASN A 15 9.77 5.69 -9.86
N ASP A 16 9.78 5.11 -8.67
CA ASP A 16 10.87 4.26 -8.21
C ASP A 16 10.94 2.99 -9.06
N TYR A 17 9.80 2.37 -9.33
CA TYR A 17 9.77 1.19 -10.19
C TYR A 17 10.15 1.51 -11.63
N ALA A 18 9.68 2.64 -12.15
CA ALA A 18 10.01 3.06 -13.50
C ALA A 18 11.51 3.33 -13.63
N SER A 19 12.11 3.98 -12.65
CA SER A 19 13.54 4.23 -12.61
C SER A 19 14.35 2.91 -12.60
N ASP A 20 13.95 1.96 -11.77
CA ASP A 20 14.60 0.65 -11.68
C ASP A 20 14.55 -0.10 -13.02
N LEU A 21 13.48 0.09 -13.79
CA LEU A 21 13.28 -0.57 -15.08
C LEU A 21 13.78 0.27 -16.26
N PHE A 22 14.36 1.44 -16.01
CA PHE A 22 14.88 2.34 -17.04
C PHE A 22 13.79 2.79 -18.04
N VAL A 23 12.57 3.02 -17.53
CA VAL A 23 11.43 3.52 -18.32
C VAL A 23 10.81 4.74 -17.64
N THR A 24 9.95 5.45 -18.35
CA THR A 24 9.21 6.57 -17.74
C THR A 24 8.03 6.05 -16.91
N PRO A 25 7.59 6.80 -15.88
CA PRO A 25 6.38 6.43 -15.13
C PRO A 25 5.14 6.30 -16.01
N ASN A 26 4.97 7.20 -16.99
CA ASN A 26 3.83 7.12 -17.91
C ASN A 26 3.85 5.85 -18.75
N TYR A 27 5.03 5.47 -19.24
CA TYR A 27 5.18 4.24 -20.01
C TYR A 27 4.83 3.02 -19.16
N LEU A 28 5.38 2.96 -17.94
CA LEU A 28 5.11 1.86 -17.03
C LEU A 28 3.62 1.74 -16.72
N ASN A 29 2.97 2.85 -16.36
CA ASN A 29 1.53 2.86 -16.07
C ASN A 29 0.72 2.39 -17.28
N SER A 30 1.08 2.84 -18.49
CA SER A 30 0.38 2.49 -19.71
C SER A 30 0.48 1.00 -20.03
N VAL A 31 1.69 0.43 -19.94
CA VAL A 31 1.91 -0.98 -20.21
C VAL A 31 1.18 -1.86 -19.21
N VAL A 32 1.32 -1.56 -17.93
CA VAL A 32 0.67 -2.34 -16.87
C VAL A 32 -0.84 -2.27 -17.01
N LYS A 33 -1.39 -1.10 -17.33
CA LYS A 33 -2.83 -0.94 -17.52
C LYS A 33 -3.35 -1.77 -18.71
N LYS A 34 -2.59 -1.85 -19.80
CA LYS A 34 -2.98 -2.67 -20.95
C LYS A 34 -3.05 -4.15 -20.59
N VAL A 35 -2.15 -4.63 -19.75
CA VAL A 35 -2.07 -6.04 -19.40
C VAL A 35 -3.05 -6.42 -18.29
N THR A 36 -3.20 -5.59 -17.27
CA THR A 36 -3.95 -5.93 -16.06
C THR A 36 -5.28 -5.20 -15.93
N GLY A 37 -5.51 -4.15 -16.70
CA GLY A 37 -6.69 -3.29 -16.59
C GLY A 37 -6.52 -2.14 -15.60
N TYR A 38 -5.42 -2.13 -14.82
CA TYR A 38 -5.16 -1.11 -13.81
C TYR A 38 -3.72 -0.60 -13.92
N SER A 39 -3.49 0.66 -13.53
CA SER A 39 -2.15 1.27 -13.59
C SER A 39 -1.19 0.61 -12.59
N ALA A 40 0.11 0.81 -12.82
CA ALA A 40 1.14 0.35 -11.86
C ALA A 40 0.94 1.01 -10.49
N SER A 41 0.58 2.30 -10.44
CA SER A 41 0.30 3.00 -9.19
C SER A 41 -0.80 2.31 -8.40
N TYR A 42 -1.87 1.90 -9.08
CA TYR A 42 -2.97 1.19 -8.43
C TYR A 42 -2.49 -0.11 -7.79
N HIS A 43 -1.71 -0.91 -8.52
CA HIS A 43 -1.20 -2.18 -7.98
C HIS A 43 -0.30 -1.99 -6.76
N ILE A 44 0.57 -0.97 -6.81
CA ILE A 44 1.45 -0.64 -5.69
C ILE A 44 0.62 -0.24 -4.47
N GLN A 45 -0.36 0.62 -4.64
CA GLN A 45 -1.23 1.07 -3.55
C GLN A 45 -2.02 -0.09 -2.93
N GLN A 46 -2.57 -0.97 -3.76
CA GLN A 46 -3.32 -2.12 -3.27
C GLN A 46 -2.42 -3.09 -2.50
N ARG A 47 -1.19 -3.27 -2.94
CA ARG A 47 -0.24 -4.13 -2.23
C ARG A 47 0.14 -3.56 -0.86
N ILE A 48 0.34 -2.25 -0.78
CA ILE A 48 0.65 -1.58 0.48
C ILE A 48 -0.53 -1.70 1.45
N ILE A 49 -1.75 -1.48 0.98
CA ILE A 49 -2.95 -1.61 1.82
C ILE A 49 -3.13 -3.04 2.33
N LEU A 50 -2.90 -4.02 1.48
CA LEU A 50 -2.99 -5.42 1.88
C LEU A 50 -2.02 -5.73 3.03
N GLU A 51 -0.76 -5.25 2.91
CA GLU A 51 0.24 -5.44 3.96
C GLU A 51 -0.13 -4.68 5.23
N ALA A 52 -0.66 -3.46 5.11
CA ALA A 52 -1.12 -2.69 6.26
C ALA A 52 -2.23 -3.43 7.02
N LYS A 53 -3.19 -3.99 6.29
CA LYS A 53 -4.27 -4.77 6.90
C LYS A 53 -3.76 -6.03 7.57
N ARG A 54 -2.77 -6.69 6.97
CA ARG A 54 -2.13 -7.86 7.56
C ARG A 54 -1.44 -7.52 8.87
N LEU A 55 -0.68 -6.43 8.90
CA LEU A 55 -0.01 -5.97 10.11
C LEU A 55 -1.01 -5.55 11.20
N ALA A 56 -2.16 -5.02 10.80
CA ALA A 56 -3.19 -4.60 11.74
C ALA A 56 -3.86 -5.77 12.47
N LEU A 57 -3.65 -7.00 12.02
CA LEU A 57 -4.15 -8.19 12.73
C LEU A 57 -3.49 -8.37 14.10
N ASP A 58 -2.29 -7.85 14.28
CA ASP A 58 -1.62 -7.88 15.58
C ASP A 58 -2.08 -6.68 16.40
N PRO A 59 -2.85 -6.90 17.48
CA PRO A 59 -3.40 -5.80 18.27
C PRO A 59 -2.34 -4.98 19.00
N GLU A 60 -1.12 -5.50 19.15
CA GLU A 60 -0.04 -4.80 19.84
C GLU A 60 0.68 -3.81 18.94
N ILE A 61 0.52 -3.91 17.62
CA ILE A 61 1.12 -2.97 16.68
C ILE A 61 0.14 -1.81 16.44
N ASN A 62 0.57 -0.58 16.74
CA ASN A 62 -0.27 0.59 16.50
C ASN A 62 -0.11 1.12 15.07
N MET A 63 -0.98 2.05 14.69
CA MET A 63 -0.99 2.63 13.36
C MET A 63 0.34 3.29 13.00
N LYS A 64 0.96 3.98 13.95
CA LYS A 64 2.24 4.65 13.73
C LYS A 64 3.34 3.65 13.38
N GLU A 65 3.39 2.54 14.11
CA GLU A 65 4.37 1.49 13.85
C GLU A 65 4.17 0.85 12.48
N ILE A 66 2.90 0.60 12.11
CA ILE A 66 2.57 0.07 10.79
C ILE A 66 3.04 1.03 9.70
N GLY A 67 2.73 2.32 9.86
CA GLY A 67 3.15 3.34 8.90
C GLY A 67 4.66 3.35 8.71
N TYR A 68 5.42 3.30 9.81
CA TYR A 68 6.87 3.27 9.73
C TYR A 68 7.40 2.02 9.03
N LYS A 69 6.82 0.86 9.32
CA LYS A 69 7.23 -0.38 8.66
C LYS A 69 7.01 -0.33 7.14
N LEU A 70 6.00 0.43 6.70
CA LEU A 70 5.68 0.58 5.28
C LEU A 70 6.39 1.76 4.63
N GLY A 71 7.28 2.43 5.35
CA GLY A 71 8.10 3.50 4.81
C GLY A 71 7.50 4.90 4.89
N TYR A 72 6.45 5.09 5.68
CA TYR A 72 5.88 6.42 5.93
C TYR A 72 6.61 7.07 7.09
N GLU A 73 7.06 8.30 6.88
CA GLU A 73 7.70 9.07 7.95
C GLU A 73 6.69 9.81 8.81
N ASP A 74 5.51 10.08 8.27
CA ASP A 74 4.44 10.85 8.91
C ASP A 74 3.19 9.98 9.02
N VAL A 75 2.74 9.77 10.25
CA VAL A 75 1.55 8.95 10.51
C VAL A 75 0.29 9.54 9.90
N ALA A 76 0.23 10.88 9.77
CA ALA A 76 -0.93 11.52 9.14
C ALA A 76 -1.04 11.16 7.65
N HIS A 77 0.07 11.09 6.94
CA HIS A 77 0.09 10.64 5.55
C HIS A 77 -0.36 9.18 5.43
N PHE A 78 0.11 8.32 6.30
CA PHE A 78 -0.31 6.93 6.30
C PHE A 78 -1.80 6.78 6.62
N SER A 79 -2.29 7.51 7.61
CA SER A 79 -3.71 7.50 7.99
C SER A 79 -4.61 7.91 6.82
N LYS A 80 -4.25 8.98 6.12
CA LYS A 80 -4.97 9.45 4.95
C LYS A 80 -4.94 8.42 3.81
N PHE A 81 -3.77 7.85 3.55
CA PHE A 81 -3.61 6.82 2.54
C PHE A 81 -4.49 5.60 2.84
N PHE A 82 -4.49 5.16 4.10
CA PHE A 82 -5.28 4.02 4.53
C PHE A 82 -6.77 4.28 4.32
N LYS A 83 -7.25 5.46 4.72
CA LYS A 83 -8.66 5.81 4.57
C LYS A 83 -9.10 5.82 3.11
N ILE A 84 -8.30 6.42 2.24
CA ILE A 84 -8.63 6.55 0.82
C ILE A 84 -8.62 5.19 0.12
N ASN A 85 -7.61 4.36 0.39
CA ASN A 85 -7.37 3.14 -0.36
C ASN A 85 -7.90 1.88 0.33
N GLY A 86 -8.11 1.94 1.63
CA GLY A 86 -8.56 0.80 2.43
C GLY A 86 -10.07 0.66 2.58
N GLY A 87 -10.83 1.68 2.16
CA GLY A 87 -12.29 1.66 2.24
C GLY A 87 -12.86 2.23 3.54
N VAL A 88 -12.13 2.11 4.65
CA VAL A 88 -12.49 2.68 5.94
C VAL A 88 -11.23 3.22 6.60
N ASN A 89 -11.37 4.09 7.61
CA ASN A 89 -10.19 4.54 8.34
C ASN A 89 -9.64 3.39 9.21
N PHE A 90 -8.39 3.55 9.65
CA PHE A 90 -7.68 2.50 10.38
C PHE A 90 -8.40 2.12 11.69
N THR A 91 -8.88 3.10 12.43
CA THR A 91 -9.58 2.86 13.70
C THR A 91 -10.83 2.01 13.50
N ASN A 92 -11.65 2.35 12.50
CA ASN A 92 -12.85 1.58 12.17
C ASN A 92 -12.50 0.19 11.65
N PHE A 93 -11.43 0.06 10.87
CA PHE A 93 -10.96 -1.24 10.41
C PHE A 93 -10.62 -2.15 11.60
N ARG A 94 -9.89 -1.64 12.58
CA ARG A 94 -9.56 -2.41 13.78
C ARG A 94 -10.80 -2.79 14.60
N LYS A 95 -11.77 -1.88 14.72
CA LYS A 95 -13.03 -2.20 15.39
C LYS A 95 -13.77 -3.35 14.69
N GLN A 96 -13.78 -3.34 13.35
CA GLN A 96 -14.39 -4.42 12.58
C GLN A 96 -13.67 -5.75 12.80
N LEU A 97 -12.33 -5.74 12.89
CA LEU A 97 -11.57 -6.95 13.20
C LEU A 97 -11.92 -7.51 14.56
N LEU A 98 -12.00 -6.66 15.59
CA LEU A 98 -12.38 -7.08 16.94
C LEU A 98 -13.78 -7.68 16.97
N ALA A 99 -14.73 -7.12 16.21
CA ALA A 99 -16.08 -7.65 16.13
C ALA A 99 -16.13 -9.04 15.47
N ILE A 100 -15.20 -9.32 14.56
CA ILE A 100 -15.13 -10.62 13.88
C ILE A 100 -14.50 -11.70 14.79
N TYR A 101 -13.48 -11.32 15.56
CA TYR A 101 -12.69 -12.28 16.34
C TYR A 101 -13.10 -12.39 17.82
N ASP A 102 -13.96 -11.51 18.28
CA ASP A 102 -14.54 -11.60 19.61
C ASP A 102 -15.81 -12.46 19.55
#